data_3c0619fe855854874dbb5d5fc999d906
#
_entry.id   3c0619fe855854874dbb5d5fc999d906
#
_cell.length_a   1.000
_cell.length_b   1.000
_cell.length_c   1.000
_cell.angle_alpha   90.00
_cell.angle_beta   90.00
_cell.angle_gamma   90.00
#
_symmetry.space_group_name_H-M   'P 1'
#
loop_
_entity.id
_entity.type
_entity.pdbx_description
1 polymer ?
#
loop_
_entity_poly.entity_id
_entity_poly.type
_entity_poly.pdbx_seq_one_letter_code
_entity_poly.pdbx_strand_id
1 'polypeptide(L)'
;FVFVDISGFTNFTNENGDDAAGRLLASWRAVTRDVASETGVRIAKWLGDGCMLVAVDQRDAVRFCLELQKRSASACAPLSIRVGIASGLALLFEGDDYIGTAVNLAARLCDAAASYEVIIPVDQIENLPEGVIAIPHEPLTLRGLNEAINVVTLTGEATDVARNDTGELWTRSPFVM
;
A
#
# COMPACT_ATOMS: atom_id res chain seq x y z
N PHE A 1 -1.51 7.27 8.44
CA PHE A 1 -2.56 6.37 7.98
C PHE A 1 -2.10 5.63 6.74
N VAL A 2 -2.39 4.35 6.70
CA VAL A 2 -2.07 3.48 5.58
C VAL A 2 -3.35 2.76 5.15
N PHE A 3 -3.64 2.77 3.86
CA PHE A 3 -4.65 1.92 3.25
C PHE A 3 -3.98 0.94 2.31
N VAL A 4 -4.38 -0.31 2.42
CA VAL A 4 -3.91 -1.42 1.58
C VAL A 4 -5.11 -2.11 0.98
N ASP A 5 -5.01 -2.48 -0.28
CA ASP A 5 -6.06 -3.14 -1.03
C ASP A 5 -5.46 -4.20 -1.97
N ILE A 6 -6.16 -5.31 -2.17
CA ILE A 6 -5.73 -6.36 -3.10
C ILE A 6 -6.23 -6.01 -4.51
N SER A 7 -5.31 -5.73 -5.42
CA SER A 7 -5.64 -5.39 -6.80
C SER A 7 -6.28 -6.56 -7.54
N GLY A 8 -7.46 -6.35 -8.11
CA GLY A 8 -8.13 -7.35 -8.94
C GLY A 8 -8.90 -8.43 -8.18
N PHE A 9 -9.10 -8.29 -6.85
CA PHE A 9 -9.75 -9.30 -6.03
C PHE A 9 -11.19 -9.63 -6.49
N THR A 10 -11.97 -8.63 -6.87
CA THR A 10 -13.35 -8.84 -7.38
C THR A 10 -13.37 -9.72 -8.64
N ASN A 11 -12.47 -9.46 -9.59
CA ASN A 11 -12.37 -10.28 -10.81
C ASN A 11 -11.91 -11.70 -10.48
N PHE A 12 -10.93 -11.83 -9.59
CA PHE A 12 -10.45 -13.13 -9.13
C PHE A 12 -11.58 -13.95 -8.48
N THR A 13 -12.41 -13.33 -7.65
CA THR A 13 -13.56 -13.99 -7.01
C THR A 13 -14.58 -14.45 -8.05
N ASN A 14 -14.88 -13.63 -9.05
CA ASN A 14 -15.81 -13.97 -10.12
C ASN A 14 -15.32 -15.16 -10.98
N GLU A 15 -14.03 -15.25 -11.20
CA GLU A 15 -13.41 -16.30 -12.03
C GLU A 15 -13.14 -17.61 -11.26
N ASN A 16 -12.79 -17.52 -9.98
CA ASN A 16 -12.30 -18.65 -9.20
C ASN A 16 -13.25 -19.09 -8.07
N GLY A 17 -14.29 -18.32 -7.81
CA GLY A 17 -15.30 -18.58 -6.80
C GLY A 17 -14.92 -18.16 -5.37
N ASP A 18 -15.92 -18.13 -4.51
CA ASP A 18 -15.83 -17.63 -3.12
C ASP A 18 -14.83 -18.42 -2.26
N ASP A 19 -14.74 -19.73 -2.46
CA ASP A 19 -13.83 -20.58 -1.68
C ASP A 19 -12.36 -20.26 -1.97
N ALA A 20 -12.01 -20.02 -3.24
CA ALA A 20 -10.65 -19.64 -3.62
C ALA A 20 -10.32 -18.22 -3.11
N ALA A 21 -11.25 -17.28 -3.26
CA ALA A 21 -11.13 -15.93 -2.75
C ALA A 21 -10.98 -15.91 -1.22
N GLY A 22 -11.76 -16.71 -0.50
CA GLY A 22 -11.68 -16.86 0.95
C GLY A 22 -10.33 -17.37 1.43
N ARG A 23 -9.76 -18.37 0.76
CA ARG A 23 -8.41 -18.92 1.08
C ARG A 23 -7.32 -17.88 0.84
N LEU A 24 -7.35 -17.17 -0.30
CA LEU A 24 -6.41 -16.11 -0.62
C LEU A 24 -6.48 -15.00 0.42
N LEU A 25 -7.68 -14.53 0.75
CA LEU A 25 -7.90 -13.48 1.73
C LEU A 25 -7.42 -13.90 3.14
N ALA A 26 -7.66 -15.14 3.55
CA ALA A 26 -7.19 -15.66 4.84
C ALA A 26 -5.66 -15.68 4.92
N SER A 27 -4.99 -16.15 3.85
CA SER A 27 -3.53 -16.16 3.75
C SER A 27 -2.95 -14.75 3.83
N TRP A 28 -3.48 -13.82 3.03
CA TRP A 28 -3.04 -12.43 3.03
C TRP A 28 -3.25 -11.74 4.38
N ARG A 29 -4.42 -11.94 5.02
CA ARG A 29 -4.70 -11.36 6.34
C ARG A 29 -3.79 -11.91 7.43
N ALA A 30 -3.38 -13.17 7.35
CA ALA A 30 -2.40 -13.75 8.27
C ALA A 30 -1.05 -13.03 8.13
N VAL A 31 -0.52 -12.93 6.91
CA VAL A 31 0.73 -12.21 6.63
C VAL A 31 0.64 -10.73 7.05
N THR A 32 -0.49 -10.07 6.81
CA THR A 32 -0.69 -8.68 7.22
C THR A 32 -0.61 -8.51 8.74
N ARG A 33 -1.18 -9.45 9.52
CA ARG A 33 -1.07 -9.43 11.00
C ARG A 33 0.35 -9.64 11.48
N ASP A 34 1.08 -10.56 10.85
CA ASP A 34 2.47 -10.86 11.21
C ASP A 34 3.36 -9.62 10.97
N VAL A 35 3.27 -9.00 9.79
CA VAL A 35 4.03 -7.80 9.46
C VAL A 35 3.64 -6.63 10.36
N ALA A 36 2.35 -6.45 10.65
CA ALA A 36 1.87 -5.40 11.54
C ALA A 36 2.44 -5.56 12.97
N SER A 37 2.48 -6.80 13.47
CA SER A 37 3.06 -7.12 14.79
C SER A 37 4.58 -6.85 14.82
N GLU A 38 5.30 -7.21 13.77
CA GLU A 38 6.76 -7.03 13.67
C GLU A 38 7.17 -5.56 13.55
N THR A 39 6.34 -4.74 12.92
CA THR A 39 6.63 -3.32 12.65
C THR A 39 6.00 -2.35 13.67
N GLY A 40 5.17 -2.85 14.59
CA GLY A 40 4.47 -2.01 15.56
C GLY A 40 3.33 -1.18 14.98
N VAL A 41 2.88 -1.50 13.76
CA VAL A 41 1.75 -0.83 13.10
C VAL A 41 0.43 -1.47 13.52
N ARG A 42 -0.57 -0.67 13.83
CA ARG A 42 -1.87 -1.17 14.26
C ARG A 42 -2.83 -1.33 13.09
N ILE A 43 -3.39 -2.51 12.90
CA ILE A 43 -4.53 -2.72 12.03
C ILE A 43 -5.76 -2.11 12.71
N ALA A 44 -6.27 -1.00 12.17
CA ALA A 44 -7.43 -0.32 12.70
C ALA A 44 -8.72 -0.98 12.24
N LYS A 45 -8.81 -1.33 10.95
CA LYS A 45 -10.04 -1.88 10.38
C LYS A 45 -9.77 -2.76 9.16
N TRP A 46 -10.51 -3.87 9.04
CA TRP A 46 -10.58 -4.66 7.82
C TRP A 46 -11.70 -4.12 6.93
N LEU A 47 -11.42 -3.99 5.63
CA LEU A 47 -12.31 -3.37 4.64
C LEU A 47 -12.52 -4.33 3.44
N GLY A 48 -13.14 -5.48 3.70
CA GLY A 48 -13.27 -6.50 2.67
C GLY A 48 -11.92 -7.13 2.29
N ASP A 49 -11.45 -6.87 1.08
CA ASP A 49 -10.17 -7.27 0.52
C ASP A 49 -9.04 -6.27 0.80
N GLY A 50 -9.31 -5.25 1.60
CA GLY A 50 -8.35 -4.27 2.05
C GLY A 50 -8.29 -4.11 3.56
N CYS A 51 -7.45 -3.21 4.03
CA CYS A 51 -7.39 -2.81 5.43
C CYS A 51 -6.89 -1.37 5.59
N MET A 52 -7.30 -0.78 6.70
CA MET A 52 -6.80 0.49 7.20
C MET A 52 -5.88 0.23 8.40
N LEU A 53 -4.71 0.88 8.40
CA LEU A 53 -3.75 0.78 9.47
C LEU A 53 -3.33 2.16 9.96
N VAL A 54 -2.86 2.19 11.20
CA VAL A 54 -2.39 3.41 11.86
C VAL A 54 -0.99 3.16 12.42
N ALA A 55 -0.07 4.05 12.11
CA ALA A 55 1.26 4.11 12.70
C ALA A 55 1.46 5.49 13.33
N VAL A 56 2.22 5.56 14.38
CA VAL A 56 2.62 6.82 15.03
C VAL A 56 3.82 7.41 14.29
N ASP A 57 4.73 6.57 13.83
CA ASP A 57 5.93 6.95 13.11
C ASP A 57 5.80 6.59 11.62
N GLN A 58 6.16 7.53 10.74
CA GLN A 58 6.15 7.32 9.29
C GLN A 58 7.12 6.20 8.86
N ARG A 59 8.28 6.07 9.54
CA ARG A 59 9.26 5.02 9.24
C ARG A 59 8.68 3.63 9.44
N ASP A 60 7.90 3.43 10.50
CA ASP A 60 7.26 2.15 10.77
C ASP A 60 6.14 1.87 9.75
N ALA A 61 5.38 2.90 9.37
CA ALA A 61 4.38 2.79 8.31
C ALA A 61 5.02 2.37 6.97
N VAL A 62 6.13 3.00 6.58
CA VAL A 62 6.83 2.68 5.33
C VAL A 62 7.46 1.28 5.38
N ARG A 63 8.11 0.90 6.49
CA ARG A 63 8.65 -0.46 6.69
C ARG A 63 7.55 -1.51 6.57
N PHE A 64 6.42 -1.27 7.22
CA PHE A 64 5.25 -2.15 7.12
C PHE A 64 4.83 -2.33 5.65
N CYS A 65 4.66 -1.22 4.91
CA CYS A 65 4.17 -1.27 3.53
C CYS A 65 5.10 -2.06 2.62
N LEU A 66 6.40 -1.82 2.68
CA LEU A 66 7.38 -2.49 1.83
C LEU A 66 7.55 -3.98 2.20
N GLU A 67 7.55 -4.30 3.50
CA GLU A 67 7.62 -5.70 3.93
C GLU A 67 6.33 -6.46 3.60
N LEU A 68 5.16 -5.82 3.77
CA LEU A 68 3.89 -6.41 3.37
C LEU A 68 3.85 -6.65 1.86
N GLN A 69 4.28 -5.68 1.04
CA GLN A 69 4.34 -5.82 -0.41
C GLN A 69 5.18 -7.03 -0.81
N LYS A 70 6.35 -7.19 -0.22
CA LYS A 70 7.25 -8.31 -0.46
C LYS A 70 6.61 -9.67 -0.10
N ARG A 71 6.02 -9.78 1.09
CA ARG A 71 5.40 -11.04 1.54
C ARG A 71 4.07 -11.33 0.83
N SER A 72 3.35 -10.28 0.44
CA SER A 72 2.10 -10.43 -0.32
C SER A 72 2.30 -11.03 -1.70
N ALA A 73 3.49 -10.91 -2.29
CA ALA A 73 3.80 -11.51 -3.58
C ALA A 73 3.53 -13.04 -3.64
N SER A 74 3.68 -13.74 -2.51
CA SER A 74 3.32 -15.16 -2.40
C SER A 74 1.96 -15.38 -1.72
N ALA A 75 1.61 -14.56 -0.73
CA ALA A 75 0.42 -14.76 0.09
C ALA A 75 -0.90 -14.49 -0.64
N CYS A 76 -0.90 -13.60 -1.63
CA CYS A 76 -2.07 -13.29 -2.46
C CYS A 76 -1.87 -13.56 -3.96
N ALA A 77 -0.86 -14.37 -4.32
CA ALA A 77 -0.67 -14.78 -5.72
C ALA A 77 -1.95 -15.42 -6.30
N PRO A 78 -2.33 -15.12 -7.55
CA PRO A 78 -1.61 -14.32 -8.56
C PRO A 78 -1.85 -12.79 -8.45
N LEU A 79 -2.56 -12.34 -7.43
CA LEU A 79 -2.86 -10.94 -7.21
C LEU A 79 -1.70 -10.20 -6.53
N SER A 80 -1.81 -8.89 -6.45
CA SER A 80 -0.88 -8.00 -5.80
C SER A 80 -1.61 -7.01 -4.89
N ILE A 81 -0.88 -6.25 -4.10
CA ILE A 81 -1.44 -5.17 -3.30
C ILE A 81 -1.08 -3.81 -3.88
N ARG A 82 -1.88 -2.82 -3.53
CA ARG A 82 -1.64 -1.39 -3.74
C ARG A 82 -1.80 -0.66 -2.42
N VAL A 83 -1.04 0.40 -2.21
CA VAL A 83 -0.94 1.06 -0.93
C VAL A 83 -0.95 2.58 -1.07
N GLY A 84 -1.74 3.25 -0.24
CA GLY A 84 -1.72 4.69 -0.07
C GLY A 84 -1.34 5.07 1.36
N ILE A 85 -0.40 6.00 1.51
CA ILE A 85 0.06 6.53 2.80
C ILE A 85 -0.23 8.01 2.86
N ALA A 86 -0.77 8.48 3.99
CA ALA A 86 -0.86 9.91 4.28
C ALA A 86 -0.66 10.19 5.77
N SER A 87 0.00 11.29 6.07
CA SER A 87 0.29 11.78 7.42
C SER A 87 -0.64 12.91 7.79
N GLY A 88 -1.06 12.97 9.04
CA GLY A 88 -1.87 14.06 9.56
C GLY A 88 -2.67 13.69 10.80
N LEU A 89 -3.38 14.67 11.34
CA LEU A 89 -4.25 14.47 12.48
C LEU A 89 -5.59 13.87 12.06
N ALA A 90 -6.16 13.05 12.95
CA ALA A 90 -7.52 12.54 12.82
C ALA A 90 -8.22 12.54 14.17
N LEU A 91 -9.53 12.62 14.12
CA LEU A 91 -10.38 12.40 15.30
C LEU A 91 -10.60 10.90 15.45
N LEU A 92 -10.42 10.41 16.68
CA LEU A 92 -10.86 9.08 17.05
C LEU A 92 -12.31 9.17 17.52
N PHE A 93 -13.20 8.51 16.81
CA PHE A 93 -14.62 8.51 17.09
C PHE A 93 -15.09 7.10 17.44
N GLU A 94 -15.93 6.97 18.47
CA GLU A 94 -16.54 5.71 18.92
C GLU A 94 -15.59 4.51 19.05
N GLY A 95 -14.35 4.78 19.47
CA GLY A 95 -13.36 3.75 19.85
C GLY A 95 -12.40 3.31 18.77
N ASP A 96 -12.80 3.22 17.52
CA ASP A 96 -11.94 2.70 16.44
C ASP A 96 -12.12 3.38 15.05
N ASP A 97 -13.08 4.28 14.92
CA ASP A 97 -13.24 5.07 13.70
C ASP A 97 -12.35 6.32 13.71
N TYR A 98 -11.52 6.43 12.69
CA TYR A 98 -10.68 7.60 12.46
C TYR A 98 -11.31 8.49 11.40
N ILE A 99 -11.51 9.76 11.75
CA ILE A 99 -12.11 10.77 10.86
C ILE A 99 -11.10 11.90 10.64
N GLY A 100 -10.75 12.16 9.40
CA GLY A 100 -9.81 13.24 9.08
C GLY A 100 -9.41 13.28 7.62
N THR A 101 -8.85 14.42 7.21
CA THR A 101 -8.36 14.64 5.84
C THR A 101 -7.27 13.65 5.46
N ALA A 102 -6.35 13.35 6.39
CA ALA A 102 -5.28 12.40 6.16
C ALA A 102 -5.81 10.97 5.94
N VAL A 103 -6.84 10.56 6.67
CA VAL A 103 -7.49 9.25 6.49
C VAL A 103 -8.10 9.14 5.09
N ASN A 104 -8.87 10.17 4.70
CA ASN A 104 -9.48 10.24 3.38
C ASN A 104 -8.45 10.30 2.25
N LEU A 105 -7.35 11.02 2.47
CA LEU A 105 -6.27 11.13 1.49
C LEU A 105 -5.59 9.78 1.28
N ALA A 106 -5.22 9.08 2.37
CA ALA A 106 -4.60 7.76 2.28
C ALA A 106 -5.48 6.74 1.54
N ALA A 107 -6.80 6.74 1.80
CA ALA A 107 -7.74 5.90 1.08
C ALA A 107 -7.77 6.20 -0.43
N ARG A 108 -7.85 7.48 -0.81
CA ARG A 108 -7.87 7.89 -2.22
C ARG A 108 -6.56 7.62 -2.95
N LEU A 109 -5.43 7.77 -2.25
CA LEU A 109 -4.13 7.39 -2.79
C LEU A 109 -4.09 5.88 -3.07
N CYS A 110 -4.55 5.06 -2.14
CA CYS A 110 -4.66 3.61 -2.35
C CYS A 110 -5.52 3.26 -3.57
N ASP A 111 -6.66 3.94 -3.73
CA ASP A 111 -7.54 3.74 -4.90
C ASP A 111 -6.87 4.14 -6.23
N ALA A 112 -6.01 5.16 -6.20
CA ALA A 112 -5.30 5.67 -7.38
C ALA A 112 -3.99 4.91 -7.68
N ALA A 113 -3.43 4.21 -6.69
CA ALA A 113 -2.20 3.45 -6.86
C ALA A 113 -2.40 2.27 -7.84
N ALA A 114 -1.39 2.04 -8.65
CA ALA A 114 -1.31 0.84 -9.48
C ALA A 114 -0.96 -0.40 -8.66
N SER A 115 -1.11 -1.57 -9.27
CA SER A 115 -0.65 -2.83 -8.68
C SER A 115 0.84 -2.75 -8.33
N TYR A 116 1.21 -3.26 -7.16
CA TYR A 116 2.57 -3.19 -6.60
C TYR A 116 3.07 -1.78 -6.27
N GLU A 117 2.20 -0.80 -6.16
CA GLU A 117 2.58 0.57 -5.81
C GLU A 117 2.35 0.89 -4.33
N VAL A 118 3.32 1.60 -3.75
CA VAL A 118 3.22 2.23 -2.43
C VAL A 118 3.43 3.73 -2.64
N ILE A 119 2.37 4.52 -2.55
CA ILE A 119 2.42 5.96 -2.84
C ILE A 119 2.19 6.83 -1.62
N ILE A 120 2.90 7.95 -1.58
CA ILE A 120 2.82 8.96 -0.53
C ILE A 120 2.94 10.37 -1.16
N PRO A 121 2.25 11.40 -0.63
CA PRO A 121 2.46 12.78 -1.07
C PRO A 121 3.89 13.25 -0.81
N VAL A 122 4.47 13.96 -1.79
CA VAL A 122 5.86 14.46 -1.70
C VAL A 122 6.06 15.38 -0.49
N ASP A 123 5.11 16.25 -0.24
CA ASP A 123 5.12 17.22 0.86
C ASP A 123 4.94 16.61 2.25
N GLN A 124 4.59 15.32 2.32
CA GLN A 124 4.42 14.58 3.57
C GLN A 124 5.59 13.64 3.88
N ILE A 125 6.64 13.64 3.06
CA ILE A 125 7.84 12.85 3.34
C ILE A 125 8.64 13.57 4.43
N GLU A 126 8.65 13.00 5.64
CA GLU A 126 9.41 13.53 6.75
C GLU A 126 10.66 12.68 7.03
N ASN A 127 10.52 11.37 7.06
CA ASN A 127 11.57 10.48 7.54
C ASN A 127 11.43 9.07 6.96
N LEU A 128 12.15 8.79 5.87
CA LEU A 128 12.15 7.46 5.27
C LEU A 128 13.14 6.53 5.99
N PRO A 129 12.85 5.22 6.08
CA PRO A 129 13.84 4.23 6.51
C PRO A 129 15.06 4.22 5.59
N GLU A 130 16.21 3.79 6.14
CA GLU A 130 17.42 3.57 5.34
C GLU A 130 17.16 2.54 4.23
N GLY A 131 17.70 2.77 3.04
CA GLY A 131 17.51 1.92 1.87
C GLY A 131 16.19 2.10 1.13
N VAL A 132 15.32 3.02 1.58
CA VAL A 132 14.07 3.33 0.85
C VAL A 132 14.33 4.41 -0.17
N ILE A 133 13.88 4.15 -1.40
CA ILE A 133 13.98 5.06 -2.53
C ILE A 133 12.59 5.64 -2.84
N ALA A 134 12.52 6.96 -2.99
CA ALA A 134 11.34 7.67 -3.46
C ALA A 134 11.48 7.98 -4.95
N ILE A 135 10.64 7.38 -5.76
CA ILE A 135 10.62 7.56 -7.22
C ILE A 135 9.53 8.56 -7.58
N PRO A 136 9.85 9.65 -8.31
CA PRO A 136 8.85 10.59 -8.76
C PRO A 136 7.73 9.89 -9.55
N HIS A 137 6.49 10.27 -9.24
CA HIS A 137 5.29 9.79 -9.91
C HIS A 137 4.59 10.98 -10.59
N GLU A 138 3.86 10.74 -11.66
CA GLU A 138 3.00 11.76 -12.26
C GLU A 138 1.97 12.28 -11.22
N PRO A 139 1.69 13.59 -11.22
CA PRO A 139 0.72 14.14 -10.28
C PRO A 139 -0.65 13.46 -10.41
N LEU A 140 -1.26 13.14 -9.29
CA LEU A 140 -2.55 12.45 -9.25
C LEU A 140 -3.70 13.40 -9.04
N THR A 141 -4.70 13.32 -9.92
CA THR A 141 -6.00 13.97 -9.69
C THR A 141 -6.90 13.01 -8.93
N LEU A 142 -7.12 13.28 -7.65
CA LEU A 142 -7.91 12.42 -6.78
C LEU A 142 -9.37 12.89 -6.73
N ARG A 143 -10.30 11.94 -6.72
CA ARG A 143 -11.74 12.25 -6.66
C ARG A 143 -12.09 13.16 -5.47
N GLY A 144 -12.71 14.31 -5.73
CA GLY A 144 -13.14 15.28 -4.71
C GLY A 144 -12.02 16.16 -4.16
N LEU A 145 -10.86 16.20 -4.81
CA LEU A 145 -9.86 17.24 -4.65
C LEU A 145 -9.80 18.06 -5.94
N ASN A 146 -9.69 19.40 -5.79
CA ASN A 146 -9.70 20.30 -6.93
C ASN A 146 -8.34 20.42 -7.61
N GLU A 147 -7.28 20.06 -6.91
CA GLU A 147 -5.89 20.17 -7.37
C GLU A 147 -5.23 18.81 -7.46
N ALA A 148 -4.31 18.67 -8.41
CA ALA A 148 -3.47 17.49 -8.52
C ALA A 148 -2.46 17.46 -7.37
N ILE A 149 -2.22 16.27 -6.83
CA ILE A 149 -1.25 16.05 -5.74
C ILE A 149 0.01 15.45 -6.32
N ASN A 150 1.15 16.03 -5.97
CA ASN A 150 2.46 15.45 -6.27
C ASN A 150 2.73 14.29 -5.32
N VAL A 151 3.01 13.14 -5.87
CA VAL A 151 3.27 11.91 -5.11
C VAL A 151 4.57 11.26 -5.57
N VAL A 152 5.09 10.37 -4.74
CA VAL A 152 6.18 9.46 -5.08
C VAL A 152 5.74 8.02 -4.83
N THR A 153 6.33 7.11 -5.59
CA THR A 153 6.30 5.68 -5.31
C THR A 153 7.49 5.32 -4.44
N LEU A 154 7.22 4.64 -3.32
CA LEU A 154 8.26 4.14 -2.42
C LEU A 154 8.64 2.71 -2.78
N THR A 155 9.96 2.43 -2.81
CA THR A 155 10.51 1.08 -3.02
C THR A 155 11.67 0.83 -2.05
N GLY A 156 11.89 -0.43 -1.69
CA GLY A 156 13.09 -0.82 -0.94
C GLY A 156 14.35 -0.73 -1.80
N GLU A 157 15.54 -0.94 -1.20
CA GLU A 157 16.81 -0.97 -1.94
C GLU A 157 16.69 -1.82 -3.19
N ALA A 158 17.28 -1.30 -4.26
CA ALA A 158 17.22 -1.84 -5.60
C ALA A 158 17.75 -3.28 -5.67
N THR A 159 16.88 -4.24 -5.41
CA THR A 159 16.96 -5.52 -6.08
C THR A 159 16.36 -5.30 -7.47
N ASP A 160 17.23 -4.92 -8.42
CA ASP A 160 16.96 -4.87 -9.85
C ASP A 160 15.90 -3.86 -10.34
N VAL A 161 16.20 -2.56 -10.22
CA VAL A 161 15.67 -1.58 -11.15
C VAL A 161 16.52 -1.68 -12.45
N ALA A 162 16.15 -2.58 -13.36
CA ALA A 162 16.72 -2.57 -14.69
C ALA A 162 16.11 -1.41 -15.48
N ARG A 163 16.96 -0.50 -15.98
CA ARG A 163 16.54 0.48 -17.00
C ARG A 163 16.53 -0.21 -18.36
N ASN A 164 15.44 -0.06 -19.10
CA ASN A 164 15.47 -0.40 -20.52
C ASN A 164 16.25 0.67 -21.29
N ASP A 165 16.63 0.36 -22.54
CA ASP A 165 17.37 1.27 -23.41
C ASP A 165 16.58 2.58 -23.75
N THR A 166 15.32 2.69 -23.40
CA THR A 166 14.47 3.88 -23.55
C THR A 166 14.39 4.75 -22.29
N GLY A 167 15.06 4.35 -21.20
CA GLY A 167 15.10 5.12 -19.94
C GLY A 167 13.92 4.95 -19.01
N GLU A 168 12.97 4.08 -19.34
CA GLU A 168 11.85 3.73 -18.45
C GLU A 168 12.29 2.76 -17.35
N LEU A 169 11.80 2.99 -16.14
CA LEU A 169 12.08 2.16 -14.97
C LEU A 169 11.16 0.92 -14.96
N TRP A 170 11.75 -0.26 -15.03
CA TRP A 170 11.04 -1.52 -14.84
C TRP A 170 11.38 -2.12 -13.49
N THR A 171 10.38 -2.43 -12.70
CA THR A 171 10.55 -3.37 -11.59
C THR A 171 10.52 -4.78 -12.17
N ARG A 172 11.63 -5.49 -12.17
CA ARG A 172 11.59 -6.92 -12.42
C ARG A 172 10.87 -7.58 -11.26
N SER A 173 9.75 -8.22 -11.57
CA SER A 173 9.16 -9.21 -10.67
C SER A 173 10.24 -10.24 -10.31
N PRO A 174 10.43 -10.64 -9.05
CA PRO A 174 11.39 -11.65 -8.65
C PRO A 174 11.04 -13.07 -9.13
N PHE A 175 10.07 -13.21 -10.02
CA PHE A 175 9.59 -14.50 -10.52
C PHE A 175 9.74 -14.60 -12.04
N VAL A 176 10.95 -14.87 -12.51
CA VAL A 176 11.19 -15.60 -13.76
C VAL A 176 12.20 -16.68 -13.45
N MET A 177 11.71 -17.86 -13.23
CA MET A 177 12.38 -19.10 -13.61
C MET A 177 11.57 -19.77 -14.71
#